data_d0294621a0be4ba725fcdab1a457f9ce
#
_entry.id   d0294621a0be4ba725fcdab1a457f9ce
#
_cell.length_a   1.000
_cell.length_b   1.000
_cell.length_c   1.000
_cell.angle_alpha   90.00
_cell.angle_beta   90.00
_cell.angle_gamma   90.00
#
_symmetry.space_group_name_H-M   'P 1'
#
loop_
_entity.id
_entity.type
_entity.pdbx_description
1 polymer ?
#
loop_
_entity_poly.entity_id
_entity_poly.type
_entity_poly.pdbx_seq_one_letter_code
_entity_poly.pdbx_strand_id
1 'polypeptide(L)'
;MRCLIFQHNSIRGRTRVSTRKYYVYVIELDKEFALTKRAREANPKQDLKKPCVYVGSSSKTPEERFREHMIGARNSRGPLFSRVVYMWGKCLLPKEYRKYNPIETKEEALEMERKLTDKYRKQGYTVWSN
;
A
#
# COMPACT_ATOMS: atom_id res chain seq x y z
N MET A 1 -2.71 -7.79 20.41
CA MET A 1 -2.11 -7.67 20.08
C MET A 1 -1.38 -7.40 20.38
N ARG A 2 -1.15 -7.48 20.49
CA ARG A 2 -0.20 -7.34 20.55
C ARG A 2 0.73 -7.27 20.63
N CYS A 3 1.10 -7.20 20.76
CA CYS A 3 2.17 -7.20 20.56
C CYS A 3 2.92 -7.21 21.06
N LEU A 4 3.12 -7.28 21.46
CA LEU A 4 3.87 -7.34 21.74
C LEU A 4 4.74 -7.23 22.16
N ILE A 5 4.70 -7.33 22.68
CA ILE A 5 5.50 -7.23 22.83
C ILE A 5 6.38 -7.40 22.98
N PHE A 6 6.50 -7.72 23.11
CA PHE A 6 7.30 -7.93 22.92
C PHE A 6 8.16 -7.80 22.94
N GLN A 7 8.07 -7.96 23.05
CA GLN A 7 8.86 -7.93 22.90
C GLN A 7 9.71 -7.62 23.01
N HIS A 8 9.74 -7.80 23.64
CA HIS A 8 10.59 -7.64 23.67
C HIS A 8 11.51 -7.70 23.87
N ASN A 9 11.62 -7.97 24.19
CA ASN A 9 12.52 -8.20 24.19
C ASN A 9 13.44 -8.41 24.14
N SER A 10 13.54 -8.50 24.32
CA SER A 10 14.48 -8.76 24.05
C SER A 10 15.34 -8.84 23.89
N ILE A 11 15.27 -9.02 23.52
CA ILE A 11 16.24 -9.27 23.17
C ILE A 11 17.29 -8.86 23.42
N ARG A 12 17.79 -8.79 23.73
CA ARG A 12 18.69 -8.34 23.97
C ARG A 12 19.71 -8.13 23.38
N GLY A 13 19.89 -7.61 23.09
CA GLY A 13 20.68 -7.20 22.35
C GLY A 13 21.69 -7.70 21.68
N ARG A 14 21.93 -8.30 21.13
CA ARG A 14 22.85 -8.76 20.55
C ARG A 14 22.70 -8.67 19.26
N THR A 15 22.67 -9.27 18.68
CA THR A 15 22.68 -9.34 17.32
C THR A 15 22.16 -8.19 16.62
N ARG A 16 22.75 -7.87 15.55
CA ARG A 16 22.38 -6.75 14.78
C ARG A 16 21.61 -7.11 13.57
N VAL A 17 21.05 -8.28 13.50
CA VAL A 17 20.23 -8.66 12.37
C VAL A 17 19.02 -7.75 12.33
N SER A 18 18.72 -7.21 11.19
CA SER A 18 17.54 -6.36 11.03
C SER A 18 16.29 -7.19 11.20
N THR A 19 15.36 -6.67 12.01
CA THR A 19 14.06 -7.30 12.16
C THR A 19 12.98 -6.53 11.46
N ARG A 20 13.40 -5.48 10.68
CA ARG A 20 12.42 -4.67 9.96
C ARG A 20 11.69 -5.53 8.95
N LYS A 21 10.37 -5.39 8.96
CA LYS A 21 9.52 -6.07 8.00
C LYS A 21 8.89 -5.05 7.07
N TYR A 22 8.39 -5.54 5.96
CA TYR A 22 7.75 -4.70 4.98
C TYR A 22 6.37 -5.27 4.68
N TYR A 23 5.50 -4.44 4.15
CA TYR A 23 4.11 -4.81 3.93
C TYR A 23 3.65 -4.23 2.61
N VAL A 24 2.90 -5.03 1.87
CA VAL A 24 2.19 -4.55 0.69
C VAL A 24 0.75 -4.33 1.12
N TYR A 25 0.06 -3.38 0.52
CA TYR A 25 -1.32 -3.11 0.88
C TYR A 25 -2.09 -2.60 -0.34
N VAL A 26 -3.40 -2.76 -0.27
CA VAL A 26 -4.32 -2.33 -1.33
C VAL A 26 -5.40 -1.50 -0.67
N ILE A 27 -5.66 -0.32 -1.21
CA ILE A 27 -6.65 0.61 -0.71
C ILE A 27 -7.70 0.80 -1.79
N GLU A 28 -8.97 0.71 -1.41
CA GLU A 28 -10.05 1.04 -2.34
C GLU A 28 -10.07 2.55 -2.52
N LEU A 29 -10.19 2.97 -3.77
CA LEU A 29 -10.30 4.40 -4.10
C LEU A 29 -11.72 4.71 -4.56
N ASP A 30 -12.11 5.97 -4.39
CA ASP A 30 -13.39 6.44 -4.92
C ASP A 30 -13.38 6.23 -6.42
N LYS A 31 -14.50 5.73 -6.94
CA LYS A 31 -14.60 5.40 -8.36
C LYS A 31 -14.45 6.63 -9.27
N GLU A 32 -14.73 7.80 -8.76
CA GLU A 32 -14.57 9.01 -9.54
C GLU A 32 -13.11 9.26 -9.92
N PHE A 33 -12.16 8.69 -9.17
CA PHE A 33 -10.76 8.79 -9.57
C PHE A 33 -10.54 8.21 -10.97
N ALA A 34 -11.28 7.15 -11.32
CA ALA A 34 -11.11 6.50 -12.61
C ALA A 34 -11.46 7.43 -13.79
N LEU A 35 -12.19 8.49 -13.52
CA LEU A 35 -12.59 9.43 -14.56
C LEU A 35 -11.53 10.52 -14.80
N THR A 36 -10.52 10.60 -13.94
CA THR A 36 -9.48 11.62 -14.09
C THR A 36 -8.55 11.27 -15.25
N LYS A 37 -7.92 12.30 -15.80
CA LYS A 37 -6.98 12.10 -16.90
C LYS A 37 -5.82 11.19 -16.51
N ARG A 38 -5.23 11.43 -15.32
CA ARG A 38 -4.09 10.63 -14.90
C ARG A 38 -4.45 9.15 -14.71
N ALA A 39 -5.65 8.88 -14.22
CA ALA A 39 -6.09 7.49 -14.05
C ALA A 39 -6.26 6.82 -15.39
N ARG A 40 -6.88 7.50 -16.35
CA ARG A 40 -7.08 6.94 -17.69
C ARG A 40 -5.77 6.69 -18.41
N GLU A 41 -4.82 7.61 -18.25
CA GLU A 41 -3.52 7.45 -18.90
C GLU A 41 -2.74 6.29 -18.32
N ALA A 42 -2.84 6.08 -17.00
CA ALA A 42 -2.14 4.98 -16.35
C ALA A 42 -2.84 3.63 -16.59
N ASN A 43 -4.12 3.66 -16.96
CA ASN A 43 -4.92 2.44 -17.09
C ASN A 43 -5.70 2.47 -18.41
N PRO A 44 -5.00 2.38 -19.55
CA PRO A 44 -5.68 2.52 -20.85
C PRO A 44 -6.71 1.43 -21.12
N LYS A 45 -6.67 0.32 -20.41
CA LYS A 45 -7.62 -0.76 -20.59
C LYS A 45 -8.61 -0.88 -19.44
N GLN A 46 -8.76 0.18 -18.64
CA GLN A 46 -9.65 0.11 -17.49
C GLN A 46 -11.11 -0.09 -17.90
N ASP A 47 -11.82 -0.86 -17.06
CA ASP A 47 -13.23 -1.10 -17.18
C ASP A 47 -13.88 -0.38 -16.00
N LEU A 48 -14.70 0.63 -16.28
CA LEU A 48 -15.29 1.45 -15.22
C LEU A 48 -16.24 0.67 -14.31
N LYS A 49 -16.58 -0.56 -14.68
CA LYS A 49 -17.39 -1.42 -13.82
C LYS A 49 -16.54 -2.16 -12.80
N LYS A 50 -15.22 -2.15 -12.98
CA LYS A 50 -14.30 -2.84 -12.07
C LYS A 50 -13.83 -1.89 -10.97
N PRO A 51 -13.29 -2.45 -9.87
CA PRO A 51 -12.83 -1.62 -8.76
C PRO A 51 -11.73 -0.64 -9.14
N CYS A 52 -11.58 0.38 -8.30
CA CYS A 52 -10.53 1.37 -8.42
C CYS A 52 -9.68 1.25 -7.16
N VAL A 53 -8.39 0.97 -7.32
CA VAL A 53 -7.53 0.66 -6.17
C VAL A 53 -6.18 1.35 -6.24
N TYR A 54 -5.58 1.52 -5.07
CA TYR A 54 -4.21 1.97 -4.92
C TYR A 54 -3.40 0.80 -4.34
N VAL A 55 -2.23 0.54 -4.91
CA VAL A 55 -1.33 -0.51 -4.41
C VAL A 55 -0.05 0.15 -3.93
N GLY A 56 0.35 -0.17 -2.71
CA GLY A 56 1.56 0.42 -2.13
C GLY A 56 2.30 -0.56 -1.26
N SER A 57 3.47 -0.13 -0.81
CA SER A 57 4.26 -0.92 0.14
C SER A 57 4.95 0.01 1.10
N SER A 58 5.33 -0.50 2.28
CA SER A 58 5.88 0.32 3.34
C SER A 58 6.54 -0.55 4.40
N SER A 59 7.43 0.05 5.19
CA SER A 59 7.96 -0.61 6.39
C SER A 59 7.01 -0.49 7.56
N LYS A 60 5.94 0.28 7.41
CA LYS A 60 4.90 0.38 8.44
C LYS A 60 3.77 -0.57 8.08
N THR A 61 2.98 -0.95 9.09
CA THR A 61 1.84 -1.82 8.82
C THR A 61 0.87 -1.12 7.88
N PRO A 62 0.05 -1.88 7.16
CA PRO A 62 -0.96 -1.27 6.29
C PRO A 62 -1.86 -0.29 7.02
N GLU A 63 -2.25 -0.63 8.26
CA GLU A 63 -3.12 0.24 9.05
C GLU A 63 -2.44 1.56 9.41
N GLU A 64 -1.18 1.49 9.80
CA GLU A 64 -0.43 2.70 10.14
C GLU A 64 -0.25 3.60 8.92
N ARG A 65 0.14 3.01 7.80
CA ARG A 65 0.37 3.79 6.59
C ARG A 65 -0.94 4.36 6.03
N PHE A 66 -2.01 3.58 6.12
CA PHE A 66 -3.32 4.07 5.68
C PHE A 66 -3.73 5.28 6.48
N ARG A 67 -3.54 5.22 7.81
CA ARG A 67 -3.88 6.38 8.66
C ARG A 67 -3.07 7.60 8.25
N GLU A 68 -1.77 7.41 7.98
CA GLU A 68 -0.93 8.52 7.56
C GLU A 68 -1.40 9.11 6.24
N HIS A 69 -1.81 8.26 5.30
CA HIS A 69 -2.36 8.76 4.04
C HIS A 69 -3.60 9.60 4.27
N MET A 70 -4.50 9.10 5.11
CA MET A 70 -5.81 9.76 5.26
C MET A 70 -5.73 11.07 6.04
N ILE A 71 -4.81 11.20 6.98
CA ILE A 71 -4.67 12.46 7.69
C ILE A 71 -3.75 13.45 6.96
N GLY A 72 -3.22 13.04 5.81
CA GLY A 72 -2.35 13.92 5.04
C GLY A 72 -0.96 14.07 5.63
N ALA A 73 -0.47 13.04 6.34
CA ALA A 73 0.87 13.06 6.89
C ALA A 73 1.89 13.22 5.76
N ARG A 74 2.97 13.94 6.07
CA ARG A 74 4.00 14.20 5.07
C ARG A 74 5.23 13.38 5.35
N ASN A 75 5.97 13.03 4.29
CA ASN A 75 7.22 12.34 4.47
C ASN A 75 8.28 13.35 4.94
N SER A 76 9.48 12.87 5.22
CA SER A 76 10.55 13.71 5.78
C SER A 76 10.96 14.86 4.86
N ARG A 77 10.60 14.80 3.58
CA ARG A 77 10.93 15.86 2.63
C ARG A 77 9.78 16.84 2.40
N GLY A 78 8.65 16.65 3.10
CA GLY A 78 7.52 17.55 3.01
C GLY A 78 6.33 17.07 2.18
N PRO A 79 6.49 16.37 1.05
CA PRO A 79 5.33 15.94 0.26
C PRO A 79 4.49 14.90 0.97
N LEU A 80 3.23 14.82 0.58
CA LEU A 80 2.34 13.78 1.06
C LEU A 80 2.86 12.42 0.62
N PHE A 81 2.60 11.37 1.43
CA PHE A 81 2.97 10.02 1.00
C PHE A 81 2.26 9.63 -0.28
N SER A 82 1.00 10.01 -0.42
CA SER A 82 0.30 9.84 -1.69
C SER A 82 -0.86 10.84 -1.75
N ARG A 83 -0.79 11.73 -2.71
CA ARG A 83 -1.88 12.68 -2.93
C ARG A 83 -3.15 11.96 -3.38
N VAL A 84 -2.99 10.91 -4.20
CA VAL A 84 -4.14 10.17 -4.68
C VAL A 84 -4.91 9.52 -3.53
N VAL A 85 -4.20 8.88 -2.60
CA VAL A 85 -4.87 8.26 -1.46
C VAL A 85 -5.49 9.32 -0.56
N TYR A 86 -4.78 10.42 -0.34
CA TYR A 86 -5.30 11.49 0.50
C TYR A 86 -6.64 12.02 -0.05
N MET A 87 -6.73 12.17 -1.37
CA MET A 87 -7.92 12.73 -1.99
C MET A 87 -9.01 11.70 -2.27
N TRP A 88 -8.63 10.48 -2.62
CA TRP A 88 -9.58 9.50 -3.13
C TRP A 88 -9.67 8.21 -2.32
N GLY A 89 -8.84 8.04 -1.29
CA GLY A 89 -8.82 6.81 -0.51
C GLY A 89 -10.09 6.59 0.29
N LYS A 90 -10.55 5.34 0.36
CA LYS A 90 -11.74 4.97 1.09
C LYS A 90 -11.45 4.02 2.23
N CYS A 91 -10.89 2.85 1.94
CA CYS A 91 -10.61 1.86 2.97
C CYS A 91 -9.58 0.86 2.49
N LEU A 92 -8.95 0.19 3.46
CA LEU A 92 -8.06 -0.92 3.14
C LEU A 92 -8.88 -2.13 2.69
N LEU A 93 -8.25 -2.97 1.85
CA LEU A 93 -8.86 -4.21 1.38
C LEU A 93 -7.99 -5.39 1.84
N PRO A 94 -8.03 -5.75 3.13
CA PRO A 94 -7.09 -6.75 3.68
C PRO A 94 -7.12 -8.10 2.98
N LYS A 95 -8.27 -8.52 2.46
CA LYS A 95 -8.36 -9.80 1.78
C LYS A 95 -7.47 -9.87 0.54
N GLU A 96 -7.12 -8.70 -0.01
CA GLU A 96 -6.32 -8.66 -1.24
C GLU A 96 -4.83 -8.83 -0.97
N TYR A 97 -4.36 -8.59 0.27
CA TYR A 97 -2.91 -8.55 0.48
C TYR A 97 -2.42 -9.26 1.74
N ARG A 98 -3.29 -9.53 2.72
CA ARG A 98 -2.80 -10.00 4.03
C ARG A 98 -2.01 -11.30 3.95
N LYS A 99 -2.29 -12.14 2.97
CA LYS A 99 -1.60 -13.42 2.85
C LYS A 99 -0.14 -13.26 2.42
N TYR A 100 0.24 -12.09 1.92
CA TYR A 100 1.61 -11.85 1.49
C TYR A 100 2.48 -11.26 2.59
N ASN A 101 1.85 -10.69 3.62
CA ASN A 101 2.56 -9.97 4.67
C ASN A 101 2.85 -10.87 5.88
N PRO A 102 3.88 -10.60 6.65
CA PRO A 102 4.92 -9.60 6.39
C PRO A 102 5.92 -10.10 5.35
N ILE A 103 6.66 -9.14 4.77
CA ILE A 103 7.64 -9.43 3.72
C ILE A 103 9.02 -9.11 4.25
N GLU A 104 10.00 -9.95 3.91
CA GLU A 104 11.32 -9.86 4.51
C GLU A 104 12.14 -8.67 4.06
N THR A 105 12.08 -8.31 2.77
CA THR A 105 12.92 -7.24 2.24
C THR A 105 12.11 -6.20 1.51
N LYS A 106 12.69 -5.01 1.41
CA LYS A 106 12.07 -3.92 0.68
C LYS A 106 11.91 -4.28 -0.80
N GLU A 107 12.93 -4.95 -1.34
CA GLU A 107 12.90 -5.34 -2.75
C GLU A 107 11.76 -6.30 -3.05
N GLU A 108 11.55 -7.26 -2.17
CA GLU A 108 10.45 -8.20 -2.33
C GLU A 108 9.09 -7.51 -2.22
N ALA A 109 8.99 -6.51 -1.33
CA ALA A 109 7.76 -5.76 -1.18
C ALA A 109 7.45 -4.94 -2.44
N LEU A 110 8.48 -4.32 -3.01
CA LEU A 110 8.31 -3.55 -4.24
C LEU A 110 7.94 -4.48 -5.41
N GLU A 111 8.51 -5.66 -5.43
CA GLU A 111 8.16 -6.64 -6.47
C GLU A 111 6.71 -7.09 -6.33
N MET A 112 6.25 -7.33 -5.10
CA MET A 112 4.87 -7.72 -4.88
C MET A 112 3.92 -6.59 -5.27
N GLU A 113 4.29 -5.35 -4.94
CA GLU A 113 3.51 -4.19 -5.33
C GLU A 113 3.34 -4.15 -6.85
N ARG A 114 4.43 -4.38 -7.59
CA ARG A 114 4.39 -4.38 -9.05
C ARG A 114 3.52 -5.51 -9.59
N LYS A 115 3.66 -6.70 -9.01
CA LYS A 115 2.86 -7.85 -9.44
C LYS A 115 1.37 -7.63 -9.24
N LEU A 116 0.99 -7.07 -8.11
CA LEU A 116 -0.42 -6.80 -7.84
C LEU A 116 -0.95 -5.72 -8.78
N THR A 117 -0.15 -4.67 -9.01
CA THR A 117 -0.53 -3.61 -9.93
C THR A 117 -0.81 -4.18 -11.31
N ASP A 118 0.11 -5.00 -11.82
CA ASP A 118 -0.06 -5.60 -13.14
C ASP A 118 -1.27 -6.52 -13.19
N LYS A 119 -1.46 -7.32 -12.15
CA LYS A 119 -2.58 -8.24 -12.08
C LYS A 119 -3.90 -7.50 -12.18
N TYR A 120 -4.06 -6.45 -11.38
CA TYR A 120 -5.31 -5.70 -11.37
C TYR A 120 -5.53 -4.97 -12.68
N ARG A 121 -4.49 -4.40 -13.26
CA ARG A 121 -4.63 -3.74 -14.57
C ARG A 121 -5.07 -4.71 -15.65
N LYS A 122 -4.55 -5.93 -15.63
CA LYS A 122 -4.95 -6.95 -16.59
C LYS A 122 -6.41 -7.35 -16.41
N GLN A 123 -6.93 -7.21 -15.19
CA GLN A 123 -8.32 -7.53 -14.92
C GLN A 123 -9.25 -6.35 -15.21
N GLY A 124 -8.72 -5.25 -15.70
CA GLY A 124 -9.53 -4.09 -16.05
C GLY A 124 -9.75 -3.10 -14.92
N TYR A 125 -9.08 -3.30 -13.79
CA TYR A 125 -9.18 -2.35 -12.67
C TYR A 125 -8.53 -1.03 -13.05
N THR A 126 -8.96 0.04 -12.38
CA THR A 126 -8.23 1.30 -12.39
C THR A 126 -7.25 1.23 -11.21
N VAL A 127 -5.96 1.29 -11.50
CA VAL A 127 -4.94 1.13 -10.47
C VAL A 127 -4.02 2.34 -10.42
N TRP A 128 -3.70 2.77 -9.21
CA TRP A 128 -2.67 3.79 -9.00
C TRP A 128 -1.61 3.21 -8.07
N SER A 129 -0.36 3.52 -8.36
CA SER A 129 0.76 3.12 -7.52
C SER A 129 1.81 4.21 -7.68
N ASN A 130 2.44 4.56 -6.58
CA ASN A 130 3.48 5.59 -6.64
C ASN A 130 4.75 5.10 -7.30
#